data_ecfeccff408845b3f5f6a7f339465498
#
_entry.id   ecfeccff408845b3f5f6a7f339465498
#
_cell.length_a   1.000
_cell.length_b   1.000
_cell.length_c   1.000
_cell.angle_alpha   90.00
_cell.angle_beta   90.00
_cell.angle_gamma   90.00
#
_symmetry.space_group_name_H-M   'P 1'
#
loop_
_entity.id
_entity.type
_entity.pdbx_description
1 polymer ?
#
loop_
_entity_poly.entity_id
_entity_poly.type
_entity_poly.pdbx_seq_one_letter_code
_entity_poly.pdbx_strand_id
1 'polypeptide(L)'
;MTDTVSGTSGTSGAPGASDPSDAPGAVRPPADPGAGGFTEALAEATAVASLAPSSHNCQPWALARLTGERARAAARLFAGTGNRTGPAGDGTETLALAMDRTRTIGALAAHDVEMRVSCGAYWQLLLSALAAQGWHPEGIEYPATDGEGRRLAGDRWPKSWSLLGVARVRRTGDGDGSLRRLRETAAARRTNRGPYGASGIGTDVLAELTGPSAGAAAGAPVAVTHLRGETERRAFGNFVARHGGRDFSHDAAWRETFAYLRPNASAAALRGDGFTLEQLFGPMSAARHHLLRTALAPRTMRVLRFAGYPGLLASQLAAIVRRTPAVTVMHFLADEPSGADMVRAGARLADYWLRATHAGLALHPVSVVVQHDDVRAALAERFGLRGRVFFVARLGHPTAQFPATPRHREAAAHLRL
;
A
#
# COMPACT_ATOMS: atom_id res chain seq x y z
N MET A 1 41.94 -35.21 -42.94
CA MET A 1 42.34 -36.57 -42.53
C MET A 1 41.19 -37.07 -41.70
N THR A 2 40.14 -37.68 -42.36
CA THR A 2 40.05 -39.13 -42.60
C THR A 2 39.90 -39.85 -41.28
N ASP A 3 38.94 -40.68 -40.94
CA ASP A 3 37.85 -41.37 -41.67
C ASP A 3 36.94 -42.00 -40.60
N THR A 4 35.65 -41.92 -40.78
CA THR A 4 34.67 -43.00 -41.04
C THR A 4 34.91 -44.39 -40.40
N VAL A 5 33.82 -44.97 -39.91
CA VAL A 5 33.15 -46.27 -40.24
C VAL A 5 32.34 -46.72 -39.02
N SER A 6 31.00 -46.75 -38.94
CA SER A 6 30.02 -47.66 -39.57
C SER A 6 29.98 -49.09 -38.95
N GLY A 7 28.79 -49.51 -38.63
CA GLY A 7 28.41 -50.93 -38.45
C GLY A 7 27.35 -51.14 -37.34
N THR A 8 26.11 -51.12 -37.58
CA THR A 8 25.04 -52.05 -38.08
C THR A 8 24.74 -53.26 -37.20
N SER A 9 23.43 -53.39 -37.04
CA SER A 9 22.59 -54.60 -36.89
C SER A 9 22.51 -55.21 -35.48
N GLY A 10 21.40 -55.64 -35.01
CA GLY A 10 20.07 -55.90 -35.49
C GLY A 10 19.26 -56.72 -34.54
N THR A 11 18.01 -56.57 -34.66
CA THR A 11 16.91 -57.55 -34.59
C THR A 11 16.39 -58.12 -33.25
N SER A 12 15.08 -57.96 -33.16
CA SER A 12 14.01 -58.92 -32.81
C SER A 12 13.72 -59.00 -31.31
N GLY A 13 12.52 -58.93 -30.86
CA GLY A 13 11.18 -59.18 -31.29
C GLY A 13 10.19 -59.01 -30.17
N ALA A 14 9.01 -58.75 -30.50
CA ALA A 14 7.79 -58.60 -29.71
C ALA A 14 7.41 -59.90 -28.93
N PRO A 15 6.25 -60.01 -28.20
CA PRO A 15 5.14 -59.05 -28.05
C PRO A 15 4.51 -59.00 -26.63
N GLY A 16 3.73 -57.95 -26.34
CA GLY A 16 2.42 -58.08 -25.74
C GLY A 16 2.27 -58.31 -24.26
N ALA A 17 1.88 -57.29 -23.53
CA ALA A 17 0.92 -57.42 -22.45
C ALA A 17 0.02 -56.16 -22.47
N SER A 18 -1.19 -56.39 -22.88
CA SER A 18 -2.34 -55.50 -22.79
C SER A 18 -2.65 -55.17 -21.33
N ASP A 19 -2.70 -53.90 -21.00
CA ASP A 19 -3.16 -53.36 -19.72
C ASP A 19 -4.71 -53.25 -19.75
N PRO A 20 -5.44 -53.88 -18.84
CA PRO A 20 -6.89 -53.78 -18.78
C PRO A 20 -7.30 -52.74 -17.74
N SER A 21 -7.48 -51.46 -18.13
CA SER A 21 -8.27 -50.54 -17.35
C SER A 21 -8.91 -49.44 -18.19
N ASP A 22 -9.67 -49.86 -19.20
CA ASP A 22 -10.78 -49.05 -19.69
C ASP A 22 -12.02 -49.35 -18.85
N ALA A 23 -12.25 -48.57 -17.78
CA ALA A 23 -13.55 -48.44 -17.12
C ALA A 23 -14.13 -47.06 -17.45
N PRO A 24 -15.29 -47.00 -18.11
CA PRO A 24 -15.91 -45.73 -18.46
C PRO A 24 -16.61 -45.09 -17.26
N GLY A 25 -16.31 -43.79 -17.03
CA GLY A 25 -17.31 -42.90 -16.51
C GLY A 25 -17.48 -42.77 -15.01
N ALA A 26 -16.45 -42.31 -14.30
CA ALA A 26 -16.73 -41.48 -13.13
C ALA A 26 -16.95 -40.02 -13.60
N VAL A 27 -18.20 -39.66 -13.82
CA VAL A 27 -18.63 -38.28 -14.02
C VAL A 27 -18.26 -37.53 -12.74
N ARG A 28 -17.18 -36.78 -12.82
CA ARG A 28 -16.82 -35.81 -11.77
C ARG A 28 -18.00 -34.85 -11.64
N PRO A 29 -18.61 -34.70 -10.45
CA PRO A 29 -19.69 -33.73 -10.30
C PRO A 29 -19.18 -32.37 -10.77
N PRO A 30 -20.03 -31.59 -11.46
CA PRO A 30 -19.62 -30.26 -11.91
C PRO A 30 -19.16 -29.48 -10.69
N ALA A 31 -17.92 -28.98 -10.73
CA ALA A 31 -17.39 -28.07 -9.71
C ALA A 31 -18.40 -26.92 -9.60
N ASP A 32 -18.83 -26.63 -8.37
CA ASP A 32 -19.70 -25.51 -8.08
C ASP A 32 -19.09 -24.24 -8.74
N PRO A 33 -19.73 -23.67 -9.78
CA PRO A 33 -19.11 -22.60 -10.59
C PRO A 33 -18.86 -21.31 -9.79
N GLY A 34 -19.37 -21.23 -8.53
CA GLY A 34 -19.17 -20.08 -7.64
C GLY A 34 -17.91 -20.12 -6.81
N ALA A 35 -17.47 -21.30 -6.32
CA ALA A 35 -16.37 -21.38 -5.34
C ALA A 35 -14.97 -21.31 -5.97
N GLY A 36 -14.77 -21.82 -7.19
CA GLY A 36 -13.53 -21.68 -7.94
C GLY A 36 -13.27 -20.24 -8.37
N GLY A 37 -14.28 -19.55 -8.84
CA GLY A 37 -14.19 -18.20 -9.36
C GLY A 37 -13.76 -17.17 -8.31
N PHE A 38 -14.23 -17.23 -7.04
CA PHE A 38 -13.83 -16.26 -6.01
C PHE A 38 -12.40 -16.46 -5.53
N THR A 39 -11.93 -17.69 -5.40
CA THR A 39 -10.57 -17.96 -4.95
C THR A 39 -9.53 -17.43 -5.95
N GLU A 40 -9.79 -17.59 -7.24
CA GLU A 40 -8.96 -17.04 -8.32
C GLU A 40 -9.05 -15.51 -8.35
N ALA A 41 -10.26 -14.96 -8.28
CA ALA A 41 -10.47 -13.52 -8.24
C ALA A 41 -9.77 -12.88 -7.03
N LEU A 42 -9.80 -13.52 -5.87
CA LEU A 42 -9.12 -13.04 -4.66
C LEU A 42 -7.60 -13.12 -4.81
N ALA A 43 -7.05 -14.17 -5.41
CA ALA A 43 -5.62 -14.28 -5.67
C ALA A 43 -5.12 -13.14 -6.57
N GLU A 44 -5.83 -12.86 -7.66
CA GLU A 44 -5.54 -11.73 -8.55
C GLU A 44 -5.68 -10.38 -7.84
N ALA A 45 -6.73 -10.21 -7.04
CA ALA A 45 -6.96 -8.97 -6.29
C ALA A 45 -5.90 -8.73 -5.22
N THR A 46 -5.46 -9.76 -4.49
CA THR A 46 -4.38 -9.64 -3.50
C THR A 46 -3.04 -9.33 -4.15
N ALA A 47 -2.76 -9.88 -5.35
CA ALA A 47 -1.56 -9.54 -6.11
C ALA A 47 -1.55 -8.04 -6.50
N VAL A 48 -2.68 -7.48 -6.94
CA VAL A 48 -2.82 -6.04 -7.21
C VAL A 48 -2.72 -5.22 -5.93
N ALA A 49 -3.42 -5.63 -4.87
CA ALA A 49 -3.44 -4.93 -3.59
C ALA A 49 -2.04 -4.84 -2.95
N SER A 50 -1.19 -5.86 -3.14
CA SER A 50 0.18 -5.86 -2.65
C SER A 50 1.04 -4.72 -3.23
N LEU A 51 0.60 -4.09 -4.33
CA LEU A 51 1.24 -2.92 -4.92
C LEU A 51 0.91 -1.60 -4.20
N ALA A 52 0.07 -1.64 -3.17
CA ALA A 52 -0.29 -0.46 -2.38
C ALA A 52 0.94 0.23 -1.77
N PRO A 53 0.91 1.56 -1.61
CA PRO A 53 1.95 2.25 -0.85
C PRO A 53 1.82 1.96 0.65
N SER A 54 2.95 1.93 1.35
CA SER A 54 2.98 1.95 2.81
C SER A 54 4.16 2.76 3.33
N SER A 55 4.02 3.33 4.53
CA SER A 55 5.13 4.00 5.19
C SER A 55 6.30 3.02 5.34
N HIS A 56 7.52 3.48 5.04
CA HIS A 56 8.74 2.67 5.05
C HIS A 56 8.68 1.37 4.22
N ASN A 57 7.65 1.20 3.38
CA ASN A 57 7.36 -0.05 2.68
C ASN A 57 7.26 -1.26 3.63
N CYS A 58 6.75 -1.04 4.84
CA CYS A 58 6.60 -2.08 5.86
C CYS A 58 5.44 -3.04 5.59
N GLN A 59 4.46 -2.65 4.74
CA GLN A 59 3.35 -3.50 4.29
C GLN A 59 2.60 -4.14 5.47
N PRO A 60 2.01 -3.33 6.38
CA PRO A 60 1.49 -3.80 7.67
C PRO A 60 0.13 -4.51 7.56
N TRP A 61 -0.42 -4.63 6.38
CA TRP A 61 -1.72 -5.25 6.16
C TRP A 61 -1.67 -6.77 6.25
N ALA A 62 -2.79 -7.33 6.66
CA ALA A 62 -3.10 -8.73 6.62
C ALA A 62 -4.56 -8.93 6.19
N LEU A 63 -4.87 -10.06 5.57
CA LEU A 63 -6.19 -10.37 5.05
C LEU A 63 -6.67 -11.72 5.57
N ALA A 64 -7.93 -11.79 6.02
CA ALA A 64 -8.61 -13.04 6.30
C ALA A 64 -9.84 -13.19 5.42
N ARG A 65 -10.07 -14.39 4.87
CA ARG A 65 -11.33 -14.82 4.29
C ARG A 65 -12.10 -15.59 5.36
N LEU A 66 -13.27 -15.09 5.74
CA LEU A 66 -14.11 -15.70 6.76
C LEU A 66 -15.01 -16.76 6.11
N THR A 67 -14.64 -18.02 6.24
CA THR A 67 -15.35 -19.16 5.62
C THR A 67 -16.24 -19.91 6.59
N GLY A 68 -15.92 -19.86 7.90
CA GLY A 68 -16.67 -20.51 8.95
C GLY A 68 -18.01 -19.79 9.22
N GLU A 69 -19.07 -20.55 9.48
CA GLU A 69 -20.41 -20.01 9.76
C GLU A 69 -20.42 -19.04 10.97
N ARG A 70 -19.72 -19.40 12.05
CA ARG A 70 -19.57 -18.54 13.23
C ARG A 70 -18.89 -17.22 12.91
N ALA A 71 -17.82 -17.25 12.11
CA ALA A 71 -17.10 -16.05 11.71
C ALA A 71 -17.96 -15.14 10.81
N ARG A 72 -18.71 -15.72 9.87
CA ARG A 72 -19.66 -14.99 9.03
C ARG A 72 -20.82 -14.41 9.85
N ALA A 73 -21.37 -15.17 10.82
CA ALA A 73 -22.41 -14.67 11.71
C ALA A 73 -21.90 -13.50 12.57
N ALA A 74 -20.71 -13.63 13.16
CA ALA A 74 -20.08 -12.54 13.90
C ALA A 74 -19.85 -11.30 13.03
N ALA A 75 -19.40 -11.46 11.79
CA ALA A 75 -19.22 -10.35 10.85
C ALA A 75 -20.54 -9.63 10.52
N ARG A 76 -21.67 -10.34 10.47
CA ARG A 76 -23.01 -9.73 10.27
C ARG A 76 -23.43 -8.87 11.47
N LEU A 77 -23.06 -9.27 12.68
CA LEU A 77 -23.35 -8.49 13.90
C LEU A 77 -22.60 -7.15 13.93
N PHE A 78 -21.40 -7.09 13.32
CA PHE A 78 -20.70 -5.83 13.15
C PHE A 78 -21.47 -4.84 12.27
N ALA A 79 -22.18 -5.36 11.28
CA ALA A 79 -22.89 -4.53 10.31
C ALA A 79 -24.09 -3.76 10.89
N GLY A 80 -24.41 -3.89 12.18
CA GLY A 80 -25.56 -3.21 12.80
C GLY A 80 -26.90 -3.53 12.11
N THR A 81 -26.88 -4.38 11.09
CA THR A 81 -28.02 -4.76 10.29
C THR A 81 -28.75 -5.92 10.97
N GLY A 82 -29.38 -5.63 12.08
CA GLY A 82 -30.20 -6.61 12.80
C GLY A 82 -31.35 -7.22 11.98
N ASN A 83 -31.39 -7.07 10.68
CA ASN A 83 -32.52 -7.64 9.92
C ASN A 83 -32.31 -7.82 8.39
N ARG A 84 -31.08 -8.02 7.90
CA ARG A 84 -30.92 -8.55 6.52
C ARG A 84 -30.30 -9.94 6.57
N THR A 85 -31.07 -10.88 7.05
CA THR A 85 -30.81 -12.31 6.97
C THR A 85 -31.14 -12.80 5.55
N GLY A 86 -30.19 -12.63 4.65
CA GLY A 86 -30.15 -13.50 3.48
C GLY A 86 -29.64 -14.88 3.94
N PRO A 87 -30.20 -16.02 3.42
CA PRO A 87 -29.74 -17.35 3.78
C PRO A 87 -28.21 -17.51 3.51
N ALA A 88 -27.58 -18.31 4.34
CA ALA A 88 -26.22 -18.78 4.07
C ALA A 88 -26.26 -19.57 2.76
N GLY A 89 -25.64 -19.03 1.67
CA GLY A 89 -25.65 -19.72 0.38
C GLY A 89 -25.85 -18.82 -0.85
N ASP A 90 -26.00 -17.50 -0.66
CA ASP A 90 -26.34 -16.55 -1.73
C ASP A 90 -25.14 -16.02 -2.55
N GLY A 91 -23.99 -16.70 -2.54
CA GLY A 91 -22.80 -16.26 -3.29
C GLY A 91 -22.05 -15.08 -2.67
N THR A 92 -22.33 -14.74 -1.39
CA THR A 92 -21.63 -13.66 -0.68
C THR A 92 -20.37 -14.18 0.02
N GLU A 93 -19.24 -13.53 -0.21
CA GLU A 93 -17.98 -13.79 0.45
C GLU A 93 -17.66 -12.70 1.48
N THR A 94 -16.97 -13.07 2.55
CA THR A 94 -16.65 -12.13 3.63
C THR A 94 -15.14 -12.05 3.84
N LEU A 95 -14.63 -10.83 3.78
CA LEU A 95 -13.22 -10.52 3.95
C LEU A 95 -13.01 -9.62 5.17
N ALA A 96 -11.94 -9.86 5.92
CA ALA A 96 -11.52 -9.01 7.03
C ALA A 96 -10.12 -8.46 6.78
N LEU A 97 -10.02 -7.13 6.79
CA LEU A 97 -8.75 -6.41 6.79
C LEU A 97 -8.21 -6.35 8.21
N ALA A 98 -6.96 -6.69 8.39
CA ALA A 98 -6.25 -6.52 9.66
C ALA A 98 -4.92 -5.78 9.48
N MET A 99 -4.44 -5.20 10.58
CA MET A 99 -3.06 -4.71 10.69
C MET A 99 -2.23 -5.71 11.48
N ASP A 100 -1.17 -6.21 10.87
CA ASP A 100 -0.18 -7.07 11.54
C ASP A 100 0.84 -6.19 12.27
N ARG A 101 0.73 -6.16 13.59
CA ARG A 101 1.59 -5.35 14.47
C ARG A 101 3.06 -5.77 14.45
N THR A 102 3.40 -6.94 13.92
CA THR A 102 4.79 -7.36 13.75
C THR A 102 5.49 -6.64 12.61
N ARG A 103 4.72 -5.97 11.74
CA ARG A 103 5.21 -5.24 10.56
C ARG A 103 4.93 -3.74 10.64
N THR A 104 4.78 -3.20 11.84
CA THR A 104 4.52 -1.77 12.06
C THR A 104 5.76 -1.05 12.56
N ILE A 105 5.76 0.27 12.40
CA ILE A 105 6.63 1.21 13.10
C ILE A 105 5.80 1.95 14.16
N GLY A 106 6.42 2.41 15.22
CA GLY A 106 5.67 2.94 16.37
C GLY A 106 6.43 3.96 17.23
N ALA A 107 7.63 4.41 16.84
CA ALA A 107 8.42 5.35 17.62
C ALA A 107 7.78 6.74 17.80
N LEU A 108 6.84 7.11 16.94
CA LEU A 108 6.09 8.38 16.99
C LEU A 108 4.58 8.09 16.96
N ALA A 109 3.77 8.92 17.62
CA ALA A 109 2.31 8.78 17.62
C ALA A 109 1.70 8.87 16.19
N ALA A 110 2.33 9.62 15.29
CA ALA A 110 1.92 9.71 13.89
C ALA A 110 2.03 8.37 13.14
N HIS A 111 2.90 7.46 13.58
CA HIS A 111 3.09 6.16 12.93
C HIS A 111 1.82 5.28 12.99
N ASP A 112 1.00 5.35 14.06
CA ASP A 112 -0.28 4.61 14.09
C ASP A 112 -1.20 5.05 12.94
N VAL A 113 -1.31 6.35 12.70
CA VAL A 113 -2.07 6.89 11.56
C VAL A 113 -1.50 6.38 10.23
N GLU A 114 -0.18 6.42 10.06
CA GLU A 114 0.48 5.95 8.83
C GLU A 114 0.26 4.46 8.57
N MET A 115 0.25 3.64 9.64
CA MET A 115 0.01 2.20 9.52
C MET A 115 -1.43 1.91 9.09
N ARG A 116 -2.43 2.56 9.70
CA ARG A 116 -3.84 2.42 9.33
C ARG A 116 -4.11 2.97 7.93
N VAL A 117 -3.53 4.10 7.56
CA VAL A 117 -3.57 4.67 6.20
C VAL A 117 -2.95 3.69 5.18
N SER A 118 -1.82 3.05 5.52
CA SER A 118 -1.20 2.03 4.66
C SER A 118 -2.12 0.81 4.45
N CYS A 119 -2.78 0.33 5.50
CA CYS A 119 -3.77 -0.75 5.41
C CYS A 119 -4.99 -0.33 4.57
N GLY A 120 -5.46 0.90 4.72
CA GLY A 120 -6.55 1.46 3.93
C GLY A 120 -6.22 1.56 2.44
N ALA A 121 -4.97 1.89 2.11
CA ALA A 121 -4.51 1.90 0.73
C ALA A 121 -4.53 0.50 0.10
N TYR A 122 -4.09 -0.52 0.84
CA TYR A 122 -4.21 -1.92 0.43
C TYR A 122 -5.68 -2.32 0.21
N TRP A 123 -6.56 -1.93 1.15
CA TRP A 123 -7.99 -2.25 1.11
C TRP A 123 -8.68 -1.70 -0.13
N GLN A 124 -8.37 -0.45 -0.51
CA GLN A 124 -8.91 0.16 -1.72
C GLN A 124 -8.50 -0.63 -2.98
N LEU A 125 -7.22 -0.97 -3.12
CA LEU A 125 -6.74 -1.72 -4.27
C LEU A 125 -7.37 -3.11 -4.35
N LEU A 126 -7.51 -3.80 -3.20
CA LEU A 126 -8.13 -5.11 -3.10
C LEU A 126 -9.58 -5.06 -3.59
N LEU A 127 -10.38 -4.16 -3.03
CA LEU A 127 -11.80 -4.05 -3.37
C LEU A 127 -12.01 -3.55 -4.81
N SER A 128 -11.15 -2.64 -5.29
CA SER A 128 -11.18 -2.21 -6.69
C SER A 128 -10.84 -3.34 -7.66
N ALA A 129 -9.86 -4.19 -7.30
CA ALA A 129 -9.49 -5.33 -8.14
C ALA A 129 -10.54 -6.45 -8.12
N LEU A 130 -11.25 -6.64 -7.01
CA LEU A 130 -12.41 -7.52 -6.92
C LEU A 130 -13.57 -6.98 -7.76
N ALA A 131 -13.88 -5.68 -7.64
CA ALA A 131 -14.95 -5.04 -8.42
C ALA A 131 -14.68 -5.15 -9.93
N ALA A 132 -13.44 -4.96 -10.38
CA ALA A 132 -13.05 -5.14 -11.77
C ALA A 132 -13.25 -6.57 -12.31
N GLN A 133 -13.44 -7.54 -11.41
CA GLN A 133 -13.73 -8.95 -11.72
C GLN A 133 -15.20 -9.31 -11.46
N GLY A 134 -16.07 -8.31 -11.24
CA GLY A 134 -17.50 -8.50 -10.99
C GLY A 134 -17.88 -8.81 -9.54
N TRP A 135 -16.92 -8.75 -8.59
CA TRP A 135 -17.16 -8.93 -7.15
C TRP A 135 -17.25 -7.58 -6.44
N HIS A 136 -18.47 -7.11 -6.18
CA HIS A 136 -18.70 -5.78 -5.60
C HIS A 136 -19.01 -5.85 -4.10
N PRO A 137 -18.53 -4.86 -3.30
CA PRO A 137 -18.87 -4.78 -1.90
C PRO A 137 -20.35 -4.42 -1.72
N GLU A 138 -21.10 -5.23 -0.95
CA GLU A 138 -22.44 -4.92 -0.49
C GLU A 138 -22.44 -4.05 0.77
N GLY A 139 -21.35 -4.12 1.54
CA GLY A 139 -21.16 -3.33 2.75
C GLY A 139 -19.71 -3.44 3.21
N ILE A 140 -19.22 -2.34 3.76
CA ILE A 140 -17.90 -2.25 4.40
C ILE A 140 -18.13 -1.68 5.79
N GLU A 141 -17.76 -2.46 6.80
CA GLU A 141 -17.93 -2.12 8.21
C GLU A 141 -16.56 -1.95 8.87
N TYR A 142 -16.49 -1.02 9.78
CA TYR A 142 -15.26 -0.72 10.53
C TYR A 142 -15.50 -0.94 12.02
N PRO A 143 -14.64 -1.72 12.71
CA PRO A 143 -14.80 -1.99 14.12
C PRO A 143 -14.64 -0.72 14.96
N ALA A 144 -15.37 -0.63 16.07
CA ALA A 144 -15.22 0.46 17.03
C ALA A 144 -13.90 0.36 17.79
N THR A 145 -13.38 -0.86 17.99
CA THR A 145 -12.13 -1.12 18.70
C THR A 145 -11.28 -2.19 18.00
N ASP A 146 -9.97 -2.11 18.18
CA ASP A 146 -9.00 -3.05 17.56
C ASP A 146 -9.12 -4.50 18.09
N GLY A 147 -9.77 -4.71 19.25
CA GLY A 147 -9.91 -6.03 19.90
C GLY A 147 -10.98 -6.94 19.29
N GLU A 148 -11.78 -6.44 18.36
CA GLU A 148 -12.96 -7.15 17.86
C GLU A 148 -12.66 -8.34 16.94
N GLY A 149 -11.42 -8.50 16.47
CA GLY A 149 -11.01 -9.65 15.65
C GLY A 149 -11.24 -11.01 16.32
N ARG A 150 -11.04 -11.10 17.64
CA ARG A 150 -11.31 -12.33 18.39
C ARG A 150 -12.81 -12.70 18.42
N ARG A 151 -13.71 -11.74 18.29
CA ARG A 151 -15.15 -12.00 18.17
C ARG A 151 -15.49 -12.68 16.86
N LEU A 152 -14.69 -12.46 15.78
CA LEU A 152 -14.87 -13.09 14.48
C LEU A 152 -14.46 -14.56 14.47
N ALA A 153 -13.31 -14.90 15.06
CA ALA A 153 -12.70 -16.22 14.89
C ALA A 153 -12.11 -16.84 16.17
N GLY A 154 -12.38 -16.27 17.35
CA GLY A 154 -11.86 -16.76 18.63
C GLY A 154 -10.33 -16.84 18.63
N ASP A 155 -9.78 -17.94 19.15
CA ASP A 155 -8.34 -18.18 19.23
C ASP A 155 -7.66 -18.44 17.87
N ARG A 156 -8.43 -18.63 16.80
CA ARG A 156 -7.90 -18.70 15.42
C ARG A 156 -7.47 -17.35 14.88
N TRP A 157 -7.95 -16.24 15.46
CA TRP A 157 -7.51 -14.90 15.11
C TRP A 157 -6.08 -14.66 15.61
N PRO A 158 -5.11 -14.31 14.75
CA PRO A 158 -3.73 -14.10 15.17
C PRO A 158 -3.62 -13.00 16.23
N LYS A 159 -2.87 -13.26 17.30
CA LYS A 159 -2.70 -12.34 18.43
C LYS A 159 -2.04 -11.01 18.02
N SER A 160 -1.22 -11.03 16.95
CA SER A 160 -0.57 -9.83 16.39
C SER A 160 -1.48 -8.99 15.51
N TRP A 161 -2.68 -9.46 15.17
CA TRP A 161 -3.56 -8.78 14.23
C TRP A 161 -4.58 -7.90 14.94
N SER A 162 -4.66 -6.63 14.52
CA SER A 162 -5.75 -5.71 14.87
C SER A 162 -6.75 -5.67 13.73
N LEU A 163 -8.02 -5.95 13.99
CA LEU A 163 -9.08 -5.87 12.98
C LEU A 163 -9.30 -4.40 12.59
N LEU A 164 -9.32 -4.10 11.30
CA LEU A 164 -9.50 -2.74 10.78
C LEU A 164 -10.77 -2.57 9.96
N GLY A 165 -11.30 -3.64 9.36
CA GLY A 165 -12.51 -3.57 8.55
C GLY A 165 -13.00 -4.93 8.13
N VAL A 166 -14.28 -5.04 7.81
CA VAL A 166 -14.92 -6.23 7.25
C VAL A 166 -15.69 -5.80 6.01
N ALA A 167 -15.53 -6.52 4.90
CA ALA A 167 -16.33 -6.32 3.70
C ALA A 167 -17.07 -7.61 3.34
N ARG A 168 -18.32 -7.45 2.94
CA ARG A 168 -19.08 -8.48 2.26
C ARG A 168 -19.09 -8.15 0.78
N VAL A 169 -18.65 -9.10 -0.03
CA VAL A 169 -18.59 -8.95 -1.49
C VAL A 169 -19.44 -10.01 -2.14
N ARG A 170 -20.18 -9.62 -3.17
CA ARG A 170 -21.02 -10.51 -3.97
C ARG A 170 -20.67 -10.37 -5.43
N ARG A 171 -20.79 -11.46 -6.18
CA ARG A 171 -20.72 -11.41 -7.64
C ARG A 171 -22.01 -10.81 -8.19
N THR A 172 -21.92 -9.69 -8.87
CA THR A 172 -23.08 -8.98 -9.45
C THR A 172 -23.04 -8.93 -10.98
N GLY A 173 -22.02 -9.52 -11.59
CA GLY A 173 -21.87 -9.58 -13.03
C GLY A 173 -20.50 -10.11 -13.44
N ASP A 174 -20.18 -9.96 -14.70
CA ASP A 174 -18.84 -10.23 -15.22
C ASP A 174 -17.93 -9.02 -14.98
N GLY A 175 -16.62 -9.24 -15.06
CA GLY A 175 -15.66 -8.16 -14.92
C GLY A 175 -15.79 -7.12 -16.03
N ASP A 176 -15.46 -5.86 -15.71
CA ASP A 176 -15.53 -4.72 -16.64
C ASP A 176 -14.27 -4.52 -17.49
N GLY A 177 -13.31 -5.46 -17.41
CA GLY A 177 -12.04 -5.41 -18.13
C GLY A 177 -11.01 -4.40 -17.57
N SER A 178 -11.34 -3.68 -16.49
CA SER A 178 -10.45 -2.65 -15.92
C SER A 178 -9.29 -3.21 -15.08
N LEU A 179 -9.32 -4.50 -14.71
CA LEU A 179 -8.31 -5.14 -13.85
C LEU A 179 -6.89 -4.98 -14.39
N ARG A 180 -6.70 -5.18 -15.69
CA ARG A 180 -5.38 -5.03 -16.34
C ARG A 180 -4.86 -3.60 -16.18
N ARG A 181 -5.68 -2.60 -16.50
CA ARG A 181 -5.31 -1.18 -16.36
C ARG A 181 -5.02 -0.80 -14.90
N LEU A 182 -5.82 -1.30 -13.94
CA LEU A 182 -5.59 -1.09 -12.52
C LEU A 182 -4.23 -1.66 -12.09
N ARG A 183 -3.91 -2.89 -12.50
CA ARG A 183 -2.63 -3.56 -12.23
C ARG A 183 -1.47 -2.78 -12.82
N GLU A 184 -1.54 -2.38 -14.10
CA GLU A 184 -0.51 -1.61 -14.78
C GLU A 184 -0.26 -0.26 -14.09
N THR A 185 -1.33 0.46 -13.73
CA THR A 185 -1.22 1.74 -13.01
C THR A 185 -0.62 1.56 -11.62
N ALA A 186 -1.09 0.57 -10.85
CA ALA A 186 -0.55 0.26 -9.53
C ALA A 186 0.94 -0.16 -9.60
N ALA A 187 1.30 -0.94 -10.64
CA ALA A 187 2.68 -1.34 -10.90
C ALA A 187 3.57 -0.18 -11.37
N ALA A 188 3.02 0.79 -12.07
CA ALA A 188 3.74 2.00 -12.51
C ALA A 188 3.95 3.01 -11.38
N ARG A 189 3.06 3.02 -10.37
CA ARG A 189 3.14 3.94 -9.24
C ARG A 189 4.49 3.85 -8.52
N ARG A 190 5.14 4.99 -8.32
CA ARG A 190 6.44 5.11 -7.63
C ARG A 190 6.41 6.27 -6.64
N THR A 191 7.14 6.14 -5.54
CA THR A 191 7.64 7.30 -4.80
C THR A 191 8.83 7.85 -5.57
N ASN A 192 8.69 9.05 -6.14
CA ASN A 192 9.76 9.65 -6.92
C ASN A 192 10.38 10.84 -6.18
N ARG A 193 11.58 10.65 -5.66
CA ARG A 193 12.33 11.64 -4.91
C ARG A 193 13.22 12.53 -5.78
N GLY A 194 13.26 12.27 -7.08
CA GLY A 194 14.04 13.01 -8.06
C GLY A 194 13.45 14.38 -8.40
N PRO A 195 14.07 15.06 -9.36
CA PRO A 195 13.55 16.32 -9.87
C PRO A 195 12.23 16.11 -10.65
N TYR A 196 11.40 17.14 -10.65
CA TYR A 196 10.20 17.23 -11.44
C TYR A 196 10.35 18.33 -12.50
N GLY A 197 9.65 18.18 -13.62
CA GLY A 197 9.57 19.21 -14.65
C GLY A 197 9.03 20.53 -14.10
N ALA A 198 9.44 21.63 -14.70
CA ALA A 198 9.03 22.97 -14.28
C ALA A 198 7.58 23.32 -14.71
N SER A 199 7.01 22.57 -15.64
CA SER A 199 5.65 22.79 -16.14
C SER A 199 4.63 22.68 -15.01
N GLY A 200 3.71 23.64 -14.95
CA GLY A 200 2.58 23.60 -14.02
C GLY A 200 1.67 22.41 -14.31
N ILE A 201 0.86 22.02 -13.32
CA ILE A 201 -0.18 21.01 -13.48
C ILE A 201 -1.48 21.71 -13.81
N GLY A 202 -2.19 21.27 -14.84
CA GLY A 202 -3.48 21.82 -15.25
C GLY A 202 -4.51 21.82 -14.11
N THR A 203 -5.36 22.84 -14.09
CA THR A 203 -6.39 22.95 -13.05
C THR A 203 -7.45 21.86 -13.14
N ASP A 204 -7.75 21.40 -14.34
CA ASP A 204 -8.63 20.27 -14.66
C ASP A 204 -8.08 18.96 -14.10
N VAL A 205 -6.79 18.69 -14.28
CA VAL A 205 -6.11 17.51 -13.70
C VAL A 205 -6.18 17.58 -12.17
N LEU A 206 -5.88 18.74 -11.56
CA LEU A 206 -5.96 18.88 -10.10
C LEU A 206 -7.40 18.72 -9.58
N ALA A 207 -8.39 19.20 -10.33
CA ALA A 207 -9.80 19.01 -10.00
C ALA A 207 -10.21 17.55 -10.07
N GLU A 208 -9.76 16.81 -11.09
CA GLU A 208 -9.99 15.37 -11.21
C GLU A 208 -9.38 14.60 -10.02
N LEU A 209 -8.15 14.94 -9.60
CA LEU A 209 -7.51 14.34 -8.44
C LEU A 209 -8.27 14.55 -7.13
N THR A 210 -8.97 15.70 -6.99
CA THR A 210 -9.81 16.02 -5.82
C THR A 210 -11.23 15.50 -5.94
N GLY A 211 -11.64 15.05 -7.10
CA GLY A 211 -12.99 14.56 -7.39
C GLY A 211 -13.41 13.38 -6.50
N PRO A 212 -14.69 12.98 -6.57
CA PRO A 212 -15.25 11.92 -5.76
C PRO A 212 -14.54 10.58 -6.00
N SER A 213 -14.49 9.77 -4.97
CA SER A 213 -13.89 8.43 -4.98
C SER A 213 -14.96 7.35 -4.82
N ALA A 214 -14.65 6.14 -5.26
CA ALA A 214 -15.52 4.96 -5.15
C ALA A 214 -14.92 3.90 -4.22
N GLY A 215 -15.64 2.82 -3.98
CA GLY A 215 -15.19 1.68 -3.16
C GLY A 215 -14.94 2.09 -1.71
N ALA A 216 -13.87 1.61 -1.11
CA ALA A 216 -13.49 1.92 0.26
C ALA A 216 -13.16 3.39 0.50
N ALA A 217 -12.86 4.15 -0.56
CA ALA A 217 -12.60 5.58 -0.51
C ALA A 217 -13.86 6.44 -0.60
N ALA A 218 -15.03 5.86 -0.89
CA ALA A 218 -16.29 6.58 -0.98
C ALA A 218 -16.65 7.21 0.38
N GLY A 219 -16.98 8.52 0.37
CA GLY A 219 -17.35 9.23 1.58
C GLY A 219 -16.23 9.36 2.62
N ALA A 220 -14.96 9.18 2.24
CA ALA A 220 -13.83 9.38 3.15
C ALA A 220 -13.82 10.83 3.68
N PRO A 221 -13.73 11.04 5.01
CA PRO A 221 -13.76 12.37 5.62
C PRO A 221 -12.40 13.07 5.47
N VAL A 222 -11.95 13.22 4.24
CA VAL A 222 -10.63 13.74 3.86
C VAL A 222 -10.77 14.89 2.87
N ALA A 223 -10.14 15.99 3.16
CA ALA A 223 -9.94 17.06 2.20
C ALA A 223 -8.54 16.97 1.57
N VAL A 224 -8.45 17.44 0.33
CA VAL A 224 -7.21 17.52 -0.45
C VAL A 224 -7.00 18.98 -0.87
N THR A 225 -5.86 19.54 -0.48
CA THR A 225 -5.46 20.90 -0.80
C THR A 225 -4.18 20.87 -1.64
N HIS A 226 -4.11 21.70 -2.69
CA HIS A 226 -2.92 21.83 -3.52
C HIS A 226 -2.29 23.23 -3.32
N LEU A 227 -1.06 23.25 -2.81
CA LEU A 227 -0.24 24.47 -2.78
C LEU A 227 0.48 24.58 -4.13
N ARG A 228 -0.01 25.45 -5.02
CA ARG A 228 0.48 25.58 -6.40
C ARG A 228 1.07 26.96 -6.71
N GLY A 229 0.70 27.95 -5.94
CA GLY A 229 1.25 29.30 -6.06
C GLY A 229 2.76 29.32 -5.69
N GLU A 230 3.55 30.14 -6.35
CA GLU A 230 4.98 30.25 -6.04
C GLU A 230 5.20 30.66 -4.58
N THR A 231 4.42 31.61 -4.10
CA THR A 231 4.48 32.09 -2.70
C THR A 231 4.17 30.97 -1.72
N GLU A 232 3.13 30.16 -1.99
CA GLU A 232 2.75 29.02 -1.15
C GLU A 232 3.84 27.96 -1.11
N ARG A 233 4.40 27.58 -2.27
CA ARG A 233 5.46 26.59 -2.36
C ARG A 233 6.75 27.05 -1.68
N ARG A 234 7.08 28.36 -1.81
CA ARG A 234 8.20 28.97 -1.11
C ARG A 234 7.99 28.97 0.40
N ALA A 235 6.78 29.35 0.85
CA ALA A 235 6.40 29.32 2.27
C ALA A 235 6.46 27.90 2.82
N PHE A 236 5.96 26.89 2.10
CA PHE A 236 6.05 25.50 2.50
C PHE A 236 7.50 24.99 2.51
N GLY A 237 8.32 25.32 1.52
CA GLY A 237 9.75 25.00 1.54
C GLY A 237 10.47 25.61 2.75
N ASN A 238 10.16 26.85 3.13
CA ASN A 238 10.70 27.50 4.33
C ASN A 238 10.23 26.78 5.61
N PHE A 239 8.99 26.32 5.64
CA PHE A 239 8.47 25.53 6.74
C PHE A 239 9.22 24.18 6.88
N VAL A 240 9.44 23.48 5.78
CA VAL A 240 10.24 22.23 5.76
C VAL A 240 11.67 22.47 6.25
N ALA A 241 12.33 23.55 5.79
CA ALA A 241 13.69 23.89 6.24
C ALA A 241 13.76 24.14 7.74
N ARG A 242 12.75 24.80 8.30
CA ARG A 242 12.67 25.14 9.73
C ARG A 242 12.39 23.93 10.63
N HIS A 243 11.49 23.06 10.23
CA HIS A 243 10.92 22.03 11.10
C HIS A 243 11.39 20.60 10.78
N GLY A 244 11.79 20.32 9.52
CA GLY A 244 12.10 18.95 9.08
C GLY A 244 13.32 18.33 9.79
N GLY A 245 14.25 19.14 10.29
CA GLY A 245 15.41 18.66 11.04
C GLY A 245 15.05 17.95 12.35
N ARG A 246 13.90 18.25 12.93
CA ARG A 246 13.42 17.63 14.16
C ARG A 246 13.16 16.14 13.99
N ASP A 247 12.53 15.74 12.89
CA ASP A 247 12.26 14.34 12.57
C ASP A 247 13.56 13.56 12.36
N PHE A 248 14.49 14.10 11.60
CA PHE A 248 15.83 13.51 11.40
C PHE A 248 16.67 13.43 12.68
N SER A 249 16.34 14.21 13.72
CA SER A 249 17.02 14.21 15.01
C SER A 249 16.40 13.22 16.01
N HIS A 250 15.21 12.66 15.75
CA HIS A 250 14.50 11.77 16.66
C HIS A 250 15.12 10.37 16.63
N ASP A 251 15.91 10.03 17.65
CA ASP A 251 16.76 8.82 17.69
C ASP A 251 15.97 7.51 17.50
N ALA A 252 14.81 7.36 18.13
CA ALA A 252 14.01 6.14 18.01
C ALA A 252 13.39 6.02 16.61
N ALA A 253 12.79 7.08 16.08
CA ALA A 253 12.20 7.08 14.74
C ALA A 253 13.28 6.86 13.66
N TRP A 254 14.46 7.46 13.82
CA TRP A 254 15.57 7.24 12.91
C TRP A 254 16.05 5.79 12.92
N ARG A 255 16.13 5.14 14.09
CA ARG A 255 16.46 3.70 14.18
C ARG A 255 15.43 2.82 13.49
N GLU A 256 14.14 3.11 13.64
CA GLU A 256 13.08 2.40 12.91
C GLU A 256 13.22 2.60 11.41
N THR A 257 13.40 3.83 10.93
CA THR A 257 13.63 4.14 9.51
C THR A 257 14.82 3.36 8.95
N PHE A 258 15.95 3.38 9.66
CA PHE A 258 17.16 2.69 9.25
C PHE A 258 17.00 1.16 9.25
N ALA A 259 16.16 0.60 10.12
CA ALA A 259 15.85 -0.83 10.15
C ALA A 259 15.16 -1.33 8.86
N TYR A 260 14.49 -0.43 8.12
CA TYR A 260 13.91 -0.70 6.80
C TYR A 260 14.86 -0.36 5.63
N LEU A 261 16.05 0.17 5.89
CA LEU A 261 17.05 0.42 4.86
C LEU A 261 17.78 -0.88 4.51
N ARG A 262 17.50 -1.42 3.35
CA ARG A 262 18.13 -2.66 2.85
C ARG A 262 19.50 -2.35 2.23
N PRO A 263 20.49 -3.22 2.43
CA PRO A 263 21.86 -2.96 1.98
C PRO A 263 22.01 -2.92 0.45
N ASN A 264 21.19 -3.68 -0.26
CA ASN A 264 21.18 -3.77 -1.72
C ASN A 264 19.85 -4.36 -2.22
N ALA A 265 19.69 -4.40 -3.55
CA ALA A 265 18.47 -4.91 -4.19
C ALA A 265 18.19 -6.39 -3.89
N SER A 266 19.23 -7.23 -3.79
CA SER A 266 19.05 -8.67 -3.48
C SER A 266 18.52 -8.88 -2.06
N ALA A 267 19.07 -8.16 -1.07
CA ALA A 267 18.57 -8.20 0.30
C ALA A 267 17.15 -7.64 0.40
N ALA A 268 16.84 -6.60 -0.36
CA ALA A 268 15.49 -6.03 -0.44
C ALA A 268 14.49 -7.04 -1.04
N ALA A 269 14.87 -7.72 -2.13
CA ALA A 269 14.03 -8.73 -2.77
C ALA A 269 13.81 -9.97 -1.87
N LEU A 270 14.84 -10.38 -1.12
CA LEU A 270 14.73 -11.51 -0.18
C LEU A 270 13.78 -11.20 0.98
N ARG A 271 13.88 -9.99 1.56
CA ARG A 271 13.02 -9.54 2.66
C ARG A 271 11.61 -9.19 2.18
N GLY A 272 11.49 -8.68 0.95
CA GLY A 272 10.22 -8.24 0.37
C GLY A 272 9.69 -6.92 0.94
N ASP A 273 10.46 -6.23 1.79
CA ASP A 273 10.06 -4.99 2.46
C ASP A 273 11.18 -3.94 2.45
N GLY A 274 10.90 -2.76 2.98
CA GLY A 274 11.87 -1.68 3.10
C GLY A 274 12.25 -1.08 1.75
N PHE A 275 13.42 -0.44 1.70
CA PHE A 275 13.93 0.27 0.53
C PHE A 275 15.45 0.32 0.53
N THR A 276 16.04 0.55 -0.64
CA THR A 276 17.50 0.74 -0.81
C THR A 276 17.85 2.22 -0.89
N LEU A 277 19.14 2.55 -0.79
CA LEU A 277 19.62 3.93 -0.97
C LEU A 277 19.35 4.45 -2.38
N GLU A 278 19.37 3.58 -3.40
CA GLU A 278 19.04 3.96 -4.78
C GLU A 278 17.58 4.36 -4.93
N GLN A 279 16.67 3.75 -4.17
CA GLN A 279 15.25 4.13 -4.11
C GLN A 279 15.02 5.44 -3.35
N LEU A 280 15.97 5.85 -2.49
CA LEU A 280 15.93 7.13 -1.78
C LEU A 280 16.59 8.27 -2.55
N PHE A 281 17.76 8.04 -3.13
CA PHE A 281 18.62 9.09 -3.66
C PHE A 281 18.92 8.95 -5.15
N GLY A 282 18.35 7.94 -5.81
CA GLY A 282 18.63 7.61 -7.21
C GLY A 282 19.94 6.81 -7.39
N PRO A 283 20.26 6.47 -8.65
CA PRO A 283 21.48 5.73 -8.98
C PRO A 283 22.74 6.41 -8.44
N MET A 284 23.67 5.62 -7.91
CA MET A 284 24.88 6.16 -7.30
C MET A 284 26.09 5.23 -7.44
N SER A 285 27.30 5.77 -7.30
CA SER A 285 28.54 4.99 -7.24
C SER A 285 28.65 4.19 -5.94
N ALA A 286 29.40 3.10 -5.94
CA ALA A 286 29.65 2.29 -4.76
C ALA A 286 30.25 3.09 -3.59
N ALA A 287 31.17 4.02 -3.89
CA ALA A 287 31.77 4.92 -2.89
C ALA A 287 30.71 5.81 -2.23
N ARG A 288 29.82 6.44 -3.02
CA ARG A 288 28.71 7.26 -2.51
C ARG A 288 27.72 6.42 -1.69
N HIS A 289 27.42 5.20 -2.16
CA HIS A 289 26.58 4.26 -1.43
C HIS A 289 27.13 3.95 -0.04
N HIS A 290 28.44 3.58 0.04
CA HIS A 290 29.09 3.30 1.30
C HIS A 290 29.12 4.53 2.23
N LEU A 291 29.46 5.70 1.70
CA LEU A 291 29.46 6.97 2.46
C LEU A 291 28.08 7.27 3.05
N LEU A 292 27.02 7.22 2.23
CA LEU A 292 25.66 7.49 2.68
C LEU A 292 25.19 6.47 3.71
N ARG A 293 25.47 5.19 3.49
CA ARG A 293 25.11 4.13 4.45
C ARG A 293 25.76 4.35 5.82
N THR A 294 27.02 4.77 5.83
CA THR A 294 27.75 5.08 7.07
C THR A 294 27.24 6.36 7.72
N ALA A 295 27.03 7.42 6.94
CA ALA A 295 26.53 8.70 7.45
C ALA A 295 25.12 8.58 8.05
N LEU A 296 24.25 7.79 7.41
CA LEU A 296 22.87 7.57 7.85
C LEU A 296 22.73 6.52 8.96
N ALA A 297 23.80 5.78 9.30
CA ALA A 297 23.74 4.81 10.38
C ALA A 297 23.35 5.49 11.72
N PRO A 298 22.48 4.87 12.56
CA PRO A 298 21.94 5.51 13.76
C PRO A 298 22.98 6.05 14.73
N ARG A 299 24.11 5.35 14.89
CA ARG A 299 25.24 5.80 15.73
C ARG A 299 25.88 7.06 15.18
N THR A 300 26.10 7.10 13.86
CA THR A 300 26.70 8.25 13.17
C THR A 300 25.73 9.45 13.20
N MET A 301 24.45 9.24 12.89
CA MET A 301 23.41 10.28 12.96
C MET A 301 23.30 10.89 14.36
N ARG A 302 23.43 10.07 15.43
CA ARG A 302 23.44 10.55 16.82
C ARG A 302 24.56 11.54 17.07
N VAL A 303 25.74 11.36 16.47
CA VAL A 303 26.87 12.30 16.56
C VAL A 303 26.65 13.50 15.63
N LEU A 304 26.28 13.24 14.38
CA LEU A 304 26.11 14.28 13.36
C LEU A 304 24.99 15.28 13.67
N ARG A 305 24.01 14.92 14.51
CA ARG A 305 22.96 15.87 14.94
C ARG A 305 23.53 17.09 15.68
N PHE A 306 24.64 16.92 16.43
CA PHE A 306 25.30 18.03 17.10
C PHE A 306 26.08 18.93 16.14
N ALA A 307 26.43 18.42 14.95
CA ALA A 307 27.04 19.17 13.86
C ALA A 307 26.01 19.80 12.89
N GLY A 308 24.70 19.78 13.22
CA GLY A 308 23.66 20.39 12.40
C GLY A 308 23.25 19.59 11.15
N TYR A 309 23.70 18.34 11.00
CA TYR A 309 23.41 17.51 9.83
C TYR A 309 21.89 17.30 9.57
N PRO A 310 21.00 17.11 10.58
CA PRO A 310 19.55 17.07 10.37
C PRO A 310 19.00 18.33 9.72
N GLY A 311 19.49 19.51 10.09
CA GLY A 311 19.13 20.78 9.46
C GLY A 311 19.59 20.87 8.00
N LEU A 312 20.78 20.32 7.69
CA LEU A 312 21.25 20.22 6.31
C LEU A 312 20.32 19.34 5.46
N LEU A 313 19.91 18.17 5.97
CA LEU A 313 18.96 17.28 5.29
C LEU A 313 17.60 17.97 5.05
N ALA A 314 17.08 18.67 6.06
CA ALA A 314 15.86 19.44 5.93
C ALA A 314 15.97 20.56 4.88
N SER A 315 17.11 21.25 4.83
CA SER A 315 17.36 22.31 3.85
C SER A 315 17.48 21.78 2.42
N GLN A 316 18.08 20.60 2.23
CA GLN A 316 18.13 19.93 0.93
C GLN A 316 16.74 19.51 0.48
N LEU A 317 15.93 18.95 1.37
CA LEU A 317 14.53 18.59 1.09
C LEU A 317 13.71 19.85 0.74
N ALA A 318 13.86 20.93 1.49
CA ALA A 318 13.22 22.21 1.24
C ALA A 318 13.57 22.79 -0.14
N ALA A 319 14.83 22.67 -0.56
CA ALA A 319 15.27 23.13 -1.88
C ALA A 319 14.56 22.38 -3.01
N ILE A 320 14.36 21.06 -2.86
CA ILE A 320 13.60 20.25 -3.82
C ILE A 320 12.13 20.63 -3.80
N VAL A 321 11.55 20.86 -2.63
CA VAL A 321 10.14 21.28 -2.47
C VAL A 321 9.86 22.60 -3.18
N ARG A 322 10.73 23.61 -3.04
CA ARG A 322 10.55 24.92 -3.69
C ARG A 322 10.49 24.85 -5.22
N ARG A 323 11.14 23.84 -5.82
CA ARG A 323 11.18 23.62 -7.27
C ARG A 323 10.08 22.73 -7.80
N THR A 324 9.19 22.26 -6.94
CA THR A 324 8.11 21.35 -7.32
C THR A 324 6.93 22.14 -7.89
N PRO A 325 6.23 21.65 -8.94
CA PRO A 325 5.06 22.33 -9.51
C PRO A 325 3.90 22.52 -8.52
N ALA A 326 3.64 21.52 -7.67
CA ALA A 326 2.63 21.60 -6.63
C ALA A 326 3.00 20.74 -5.41
N VAL A 327 2.41 21.06 -4.27
CA VAL A 327 2.42 20.24 -3.06
C VAL A 327 1.00 19.83 -2.75
N THR A 328 0.76 18.55 -2.58
CA THR A 328 -0.52 18.00 -2.14
C THR A 328 -0.51 17.86 -0.63
N VAL A 329 -1.55 18.35 0.02
CA VAL A 329 -1.80 18.18 1.45
C VAL A 329 -3.13 17.45 1.61
N MET A 330 -3.13 16.32 2.34
CA MET A 330 -4.33 15.62 2.74
C MET A 330 -4.53 15.73 4.24
N HIS A 331 -5.75 16.06 4.64
CA HIS A 331 -6.09 16.24 6.03
C HIS A 331 -7.49 15.69 6.31
N PHE A 332 -7.67 15.12 7.49
CA PHE A 332 -8.98 14.76 8.00
C PHE A 332 -9.82 16.03 8.22
N LEU A 333 -11.12 15.89 8.12
CA LEU A 333 -12.04 17.00 8.45
C LEU A 333 -12.16 17.18 9.98
N ALA A 334 -11.85 16.13 10.76
CA ALA A 334 -11.82 16.14 12.22
C ALA A 334 -10.39 16.29 12.74
N ASP A 335 -10.23 16.87 13.92
CA ASP A 335 -8.94 16.96 14.63
C ASP A 335 -8.52 15.60 15.22
N GLU A 336 -9.50 14.83 15.70
CA GLU A 336 -9.32 13.48 16.22
C GLU A 336 -10.07 12.46 15.36
N PRO A 337 -9.45 11.97 14.26
CA PRO A 337 -10.08 10.99 13.39
C PRO A 337 -10.17 9.62 14.08
N SER A 338 -11.26 8.92 13.86
CA SER A 338 -11.43 7.53 14.29
C SER A 338 -10.51 6.57 13.52
N GLY A 339 -10.34 5.35 14.03
CA GLY A 339 -9.63 4.28 13.31
C GLY A 339 -10.24 4.00 11.93
N ALA A 340 -11.57 4.07 11.83
CA ALA A 340 -12.30 3.94 10.56
C ALA A 340 -11.95 5.08 9.58
N ASP A 341 -11.86 6.31 10.06
CA ASP A 341 -11.50 7.46 9.22
C ASP A 341 -10.09 7.33 8.69
N MET A 342 -9.15 6.81 9.49
CA MET A 342 -7.78 6.58 9.07
C MET A 342 -7.69 5.52 7.95
N VAL A 343 -8.48 4.44 8.03
CA VAL A 343 -8.54 3.42 6.96
C VAL A 343 -9.15 4.01 5.69
N ARG A 344 -10.26 4.76 5.81
CA ARG A 344 -10.88 5.45 4.66
C ARG A 344 -9.94 6.49 4.04
N ALA A 345 -9.16 7.19 4.86
CA ALA A 345 -8.14 8.12 4.38
C ALA A 345 -7.05 7.42 3.57
N GLY A 346 -6.65 6.22 3.99
CA GLY A 346 -5.73 5.38 3.23
C GLY A 346 -6.30 4.95 1.89
N ALA A 347 -7.57 4.58 1.86
CA ALA A 347 -8.28 4.27 0.62
C ALA A 347 -8.32 5.50 -0.31
N ARG A 348 -8.62 6.69 0.22
CA ARG A 348 -8.61 7.95 -0.53
C ARG A 348 -7.21 8.30 -1.06
N LEU A 349 -6.17 8.08 -0.27
CA LEU A 349 -4.78 8.29 -0.70
C LEU A 349 -4.41 7.37 -1.86
N ALA A 350 -4.80 6.10 -1.81
CA ALA A 350 -4.54 5.15 -2.90
C ALA A 350 -5.24 5.56 -4.20
N ASP A 351 -6.51 5.90 -4.13
CA ASP A 351 -7.29 6.39 -5.27
C ASP A 351 -6.65 7.64 -5.89
N TYR A 352 -6.32 8.64 -5.06
CA TYR A 352 -5.61 9.84 -5.48
C TYR A 352 -4.27 9.51 -6.18
N TRP A 353 -3.48 8.64 -5.59
CA TRP A 353 -2.16 8.30 -6.13
C TRP A 353 -2.23 7.53 -7.44
N LEU A 354 -3.22 6.65 -7.59
CA LEU A 354 -3.47 5.95 -8.85
C LEU A 354 -3.92 6.92 -9.95
N ARG A 355 -4.84 7.85 -9.67
CA ARG A 355 -5.24 8.91 -10.62
C ARG A 355 -4.05 9.78 -11.03
N ALA A 356 -3.25 10.22 -10.05
CA ALA A 356 -2.03 10.99 -10.33
C ALA A 356 -1.06 10.20 -11.22
N THR A 357 -0.86 8.90 -10.94
CA THR A 357 -0.01 8.04 -11.76
C THR A 357 -0.55 7.89 -13.18
N HIS A 358 -1.88 7.72 -13.32
CA HIS A 358 -2.53 7.65 -14.64
C HIS A 358 -2.35 8.94 -15.44
N ALA A 359 -2.39 10.10 -14.77
CA ALA A 359 -2.10 11.41 -15.36
C ALA A 359 -0.59 11.68 -15.59
N GLY A 360 0.27 10.69 -15.44
CA GLY A 360 1.73 10.85 -15.62
C GLY A 360 2.42 11.65 -14.51
N LEU A 361 1.74 11.84 -13.36
CA LEU A 361 2.28 12.53 -12.20
C LEU A 361 2.89 11.56 -11.20
N ALA A 362 3.89 12.02 -10.47
CA ALA A 362 4.50 11.27 -9.38
C ALA A 362 4.40 12.04 -8.05
N LEU A 363 4.38 11.28 -6.96
CA LEU A 363 4.38 11.81 -5.61
C LEU A 363 5.70 11.51 -4.89
N HIS A 364 6.12 12.46 -4.06
CA HIS A 364 7.17 12.26 -3.07
C HIS A 364 6.67 12.74 -1.71
N PRO A 365 6.31 11.82 -0.79
CA PRO A 365 5.89 12.16 0.56
C PRO A 365 6.95 12.99 1.30
N VAL A 366 6.49 14.05 1.97
CA VAL A 366 7.28 14.95 2.82
C VAL A 366 6.77 14.81 4.26
N SER A 367 6.96 13.59 4.83
CA SER A 367 6.38 13.21 6.12
C SER A 367 6.96 13.97 7.32
N VAL A 368 8.18 14.49 7.20
CA VAL A 368 8.88 15.22 8.28
C VAL A 368 8.11 16.40 8.89
N VAL A 369 7.07 16.88 8.22
CA VAL A 369 6.23 17.99 8.70
C VAL A 369 4.92 17.53 9.34
N VAL A 370 4.65 16.22 9.39
CA VAL A 370 3.42 15.65 9.98
C VAL A 370 3.69 14.70 11.14
N GLN A 371 4.96 14.37 11.41
CA GLN A 371 5.37 13.40 12.41
C GLN A 371 5.20 13.88 13.85
N HIS A 372 5.40 15.16 14.10
CA HIS A 372 5.32 15.78 15.42
C HIS A 372 4.05 16.64 15.52
N ASP A 373 3.31 16.51 16.62
CA ASP A 373 1.99 17.12 16.79
C ASP A 373 2.02 18.66 16.73
N ASP A 374 3.00 19.27 17.37
CA ASP A 374 3.19 20.73 17.34
C ASP A 374 3.59 21.25 15.95
N VAL A 375 4.45 20.51 15.22
CA VAL A 375 4.82 20.86 13.83
C VAL A 375 3.62 20.74 12.91
N ARG A 376 2.83 19.68 13.08
CA ARG A 376 1.61 19.44 12.30
C ARG A 376 0.55 20.50 12.57
N ALA A 377 0.36 20.91 13.84
CA ALA A 377 -0.55 22.00 14.20
C ALA A 377 -0.11 23.34 13.58
N ALA A 378 1.18 23.66 13.68
CA ALA A 378 1.75 24.86 13.05
C ALA A 378 1.63 24.83 11.51
N LEU A 379 1.70 23.66 10.87
CA LEU A 379 1.46 23.49 9.44
C LEU A 379 -0.01 23.80 9.11
N ALA A 380 -0.95 23.24 9.88
CA ALA A 380 -2.38 23.47 9.67
C ALA A 380 -2.74 24.95 9.82
N GLU A 381 -2.27 25.61 10.86
CA GLU A 381 -2.45 27.04 11.10
C GLU A 381 -1.86 27.87 9.97
N ARG A 382 -0.60 27.59 9.58
CA ARG A 382 0.13 28.37 8.56
C ARG A 382 -0.55 28.38 7.20
N PHE A 383 -1.22 27.28 6.84
CA PHE A 383 -1.85 27.11 5.52
C PHE A 383 -3.38 27.10 5.57
N GLY A 384 -3.99 27.44 6.70
CA GLY A 384 -5.44 27.51 6.86
C GLY A 384 -6.15 26.17 6.67
N LEU A 385 -5.51 25.06 7.06
CA LEU A 385 -6.06 23.72 6.92
C LEU A 385 -6.93 23.38 8.14
N ARG A 386 -8.08 22.79 7.90
CA ARG A 386 -8.98 22.32 8.98
C ARG A 386 -8.67 20.90 9.33
N GLY A 387 -8.82 20.52 10.61
CA GLY A 387 -8.62 19.17 11.08
C GLY A 387 -7.15 18.70 11.01
N ARG A 388 -6.95 17.39 11.14
CA ARG A 388 -5.63 16.79 11.28
C ARG A 388 -4.98 16.50 9.93
N VAL A 389 -3.85 17.11 9.62
CA VAL A 389 -3.02 16.76 8.45
C VAL A 389 -2.36 15.39 8.68
N PHE A 390 -2.46 14.50 7.69
CA PHE A 390 -1.86 13.17 7.78
C PHE A 390 -0.90 12.83 6.64
N PHE A 391 -1.00 13.52 5.51
CA PHE A 391 -0.16 13.25 4.35
C PHE A 391 0.18 14.53 3.61
N VAL A 392 1.45 14.71 3.31
CA VAL A 392 1.95 15.81 2.47
C VAL A 392 2.91 15.24 1.45
N ALA A 393 2.78 15.63 0.19
CA ALA A 393 3.67 15.17 -0.87
C ALA A 393 3.94 16.26 -1.90
N ARG A 394 5.13 16.23 -2.47
CA ARG A 394 5.42 16.90 -3.73
C ARG A 394 4.64 16.21 -4.84
N LEU A 395 4.11 16.97 -5.78
CA LEU A 395 3.37 16.50 -6.94
C LEU A 395 3.93 17.14 -8.22
N GLY A 396 4.17 16.34 -9.26
CA GLY A 396 4.65 16.86 -10.54
C GLY A 396 5.03 15.75 -11.53
N HIS A 397 5.35 16.14 -12.76
CA HIS A 397 5.85 15.22 -13.79
C HIS A 397 7.31 14.86 -13.50
N PRO A 398 7.63 13.58 -13.27
CA PRO A 398 8.99 13.19 -12.96
C PRO A 398 9.90 13.28 -14.19
N THR A 399 11.12 13.81 -14.02
CA THR A 399 12.14 13.83 -15.08
C THR A 399 13.16 12.70 -14.96
N ALA A 400 13.07 11.91 -13.88
CA ALA A 400 13.88 10.71 -13.67
C ALA A 400 13.01 9.58 -13.14
N GLN A 401 13.38 8.34 -13.44
CA GLN A 401 12.69 7.16 -12.94
C GLN A 401 13.40 6.61 -11.71
N PHE A 402 12.60 6.07 -10.80
CA PHE A 402 13.09 5.38 -9.60
C PHE A 402 12.67 3.91 -9.64
N PRO A 403 13.52 2.98 -9.14
CA PRO A 403 13.19 1.56 -9.13
C PRO A 403 12.00 1.27 -8.22
N ALA A 404 11.27 0.20 -8.55
CA ALA A 404 10.17 -0.29 -7.72
C ALA A 404 10.70 -0.74 -6.35
N THR A 405 9.89 -0.52 -5.30
CA THR A 405 10.16 -1.10 -3.98
C THR A 405 9.82 -2.60 -3.98
N PRO A 406 10.52 -3.41 -3.17
CA PRO A 406 10.23 -4.84 -3.05
C PRO A 406 8.83 -5.07 -2.47
N ARG A 407 8.31 -6.30 -2.65
CA ARG A 407 7.02 -6.74 -2.13
C ARG A 407 7.17 -8.07 -1.42
N HIS A 408 6.42 -8.28 -0.36
CA HIS A 408 6.34 -9.59 0.26
C HIS A 408 5.74 -10.60 -0.71
N ARG A 409 6.40 -11.76 -0.86
CA ARG A 409 5.87 -12.85 -1.70
C ARG A 409 4.57 -13.40 -1.15
N GLU A 410 4.43 -13.41 0.16
CA GLU A 410 3.24 -13.89 0.88
C GLU A 410 2.11 -12.85 0.91
N ALA A 411 2.32 -11.67 0.34
CA ALA A 411 1.29 -10.61 0.31
C ALA A 411 0.02 -11.04 -0.43
N ALA A 412 0.11 -12.03 -1.32
CA ALA A 412 -1.03 -12.64 -1.98
C ALA A 412 -1.73 -13.71 -1.12
N ALA A 413 -1.09 -14.18 -0.03
CA ALA A 413 -1.69 -15.14 0.88
C ALA A 413 -2.71 -14.48 1.81
N HIS A 414 -3.76 -15.19 2.09
CA HIS A 414 -4.76 -14.79 3.07
C HIS A 414 -5.06 -15.95 4.01
N LEU A 415 -5.39 -15.60 5.26
CA LEU A 415 -5.79 -16.60 6.24
C LEU A 415 -7.26 -16.98 5.99
N ARG A 416 -7.55 -18.28 6.03
CA ARG A 416 -8.93 -18.80 6.01
C ARG A 416 -9.40 -19.07 7.44
N LEU A 417 -10.45 -18.41 7.84
CA LEU A 417 -11.04 -18.50 9.19
C LEU A 417 -12.49 -18.98 9.15
#